data_054f38f9e6d8cda945a6013531f155c4
#
_entry.id   054f38f9e6d8cda945a6013531f155c4
#
_cell.length_a   1.000
_cell.length_b   1.000
_cell.length_c   1.000
_cell.angle_alpha   90.00
_cell.angle_beta   90.00
_cell.angle_gamma   90.00
#
_symmetry.space_group_name_H-M   'P 1'
#
loop_
_entity.id
_entity.type
_entity.pdbx_description
1 polymer ?
#
loop_
_entity_poly.entity_id
_entity_poly.type
_entity_poly.pdbx_seq_one_letter_code
_entity_poly.pdbx_strand_id
1 'polypeptide(L)'
;MIVAADNTTDRNGDADMGEDTGKGMGTDGDMSGDAGIGTDGGVSGGTGTGTGTDGATRGRVLFVTGTGTEVGKTVTTAAVTASALRAGLRVAVLKPGQTGVAPEEPGDADEVRRLAGPAAPAPDALTLRELARYPEPLAPDTAARRSGLPCLAPEDVAKEVAALAERHDLVLVEGAGGLLVRYDEQGRTLADQARAVRELGLPAEVLLVATAGLGTLNTTALTAEALAARGLPLLGVVVGAWPDSPGLADRCNLADLPRAAAGAPLLGALPERAGRAADFTALAVAALAPALHGSWDAAAFTAEHGAG
;
A
#
# COMPACT_ATOMS: atom_id res chain seq x y z
N MET A 1 27.48 19.72 -26.57
CA MET A 1 27.34 21.00 -27.27
C MET A 1 26.21 21.71 -26.54
N ILE A 2 26.62 22.63 -25.68
CA ILE A 2 25.77 23.36 -24.70
C ILE A 2 25.28 24.60 -25.39
N VAL A 3 24.00 24.90 -25.32
CA VAL A 3 23.49 26.28 -25.57
C VAL A 3 22.65 26.69 -24.38
N ALA A 4 23.18 27.65 -23.65
CA ALA A 4 22.48 28.42 -22.63
C ALA A 4 21.65 29.53 -23.30
N ALA A 5 20.44 29.77 -22.78
CA ALA A 5 19.72 31.00 -23.06
C ALA A 5 19.35 31.66 -21.74
N ASP A 6 19.98 32.80 -21.53
CA ASP A 6 19.77 33.82 -20.52
C ASP A 6 18.48 34.60 -20.84
N ASN A 7 17.64 34.90 -19.87
CA ASN A 7 16.67 35.96 -19.99
C ASN A 7 16.30 36.57 -18.62
N THR A 8 17.00 37.62 -18.28
CA THR A 8 16.68 38.58 -17.24
C THR A 8 15.55 39.50 -17.67
N THR A 9 14.51 39.66 -16.84
CA THR A 9 13.75 40.93 -16.79
C THR A 9 13.23 41.15 -15.37
N ASP A 10 13.81 42.17 -14.83
CA ASP A 10 13.46 42.95 -13.65
C ASP A 10 12.07 43.59 -13.78
N ARG A 11 11.29 43.65 -12.69
CA ARG A 11 10.45 44.81 -12.35
C ARG A 11 9.91 44.75 -10.93
N ASN A 12 10.34 45.71 -10.17
CA ASN A 12 9.84 46.22 -8.89
C ASN A 12 8.34 46.51 -8.86
N GLY A 13 7.73 46.34 -7.68
CA GLY A 13 6.43 46.91 -7.33
C GLY A 13 6.19 46.79 -5.82
N ASP A 14 6.54 47.85 -5.10
CA ASP A 14 6.23 48.12 -3.69
C ASP A 14 4.74 48.33 -3.41
N ALA A 15 4.39 48.16 -2.15
CA ALA A 15 3.29 48.65 -1.32
C ALA A 15 2.41 47.54 -0.75
N ASP A 16 1.93 47.52 0.46
CA ASP A 16 1.79 48.52 1.52
C ASP A 16 1.51 47.75 2.84
N MET A 17 1.86 48.36 3.95
CA MET A 17 1.67 47.91 5.33
C MET A 17 0.24 48.21 5.81
N GLY A 18 -0.34 47.28 6.58
CA GLY A 18 -1.57 47.51 7.33
C GLY A 18 -1.55 46.76 8.63
N GLU A 19 -1.07 47.43 9.69
CA GLU A 19 -1.29 47.02 11.08
C GLU A 19 -2.76 47.21 11.45
N ASP A 20 -3.35 46.25 12.13
CA ASP A 20 -4.47 46.56 13.03
C ASP A 20 -4.39 45.73 14.31
N THR A 21 -4.35 46.49 15.40
CA THR A 21 -4.28 46.06 16.79
C THR A 21 -5.70 46.01 17.36
N GLY A 22 -6.10 44.91 17.99
CA GLY A 22 -7.36 44.77 18.70
C GLY A 22 -7.30 43.89 19.95
N LYS A 23 -7.18 44.55 21.10
CA LYS A 23 -7.29 44.05 22.47
C LYS A 23 -8.69 43.54 22.83
N GLY A 24 -8.75 42.55 23.74
CA GLY A 24 -9.98 42.25 24.53
C GLY A 24 -9.81 41.00 25.40
N MET A 25 -9.61 41.17 26.51
CA MET A 25 -9.70 40.86 27.93
C MET A 25 -10.97 40.10 28.35
N GLY A 26 -10.73 39.13 29.29
CA GLY A 26 -11.66 38.75 30.37
C GLY A 26 -12.30 37.39 30.20
N THR A 27 -12.50 36.55 31.20
CA THR A 27 -12.31 36.53 32.66
C THR A 27 -12.53 35.11 33.16
N ASP A 28 -11.95 34.81 34.31
CA ASP A 28 -11.97 33.64 35.14
C ASP A 28 -13.35 32.95 35.36
N GLY A 29 -13.29 31.64 35.61
CA GLY A 29 -14.40 30.85 36.15
C GLY A 29 -13.91 29.53 36.73
N ASP A 30 -13.40 29.60 37.95
CA ASP A 30 -13.10 28.51 38.88
C ASP A 30 -14.43 27.89 39.41
N MET A 31 -14.53 26.56 39.49
CA MET A 31 -15.37 25.87 40.50
C MET A 31 -14.93 24.40 40.66
N SER A 32 -14.37 24.15 41.79
CA SER A 32 -14.12 22.89 42.47
C SER A 32 -15.40 22.16 42.92
N GLY A 33 -15.30 20.82 43.05
CA GLY A 33 -16.28 19.94 43.73
C GLY A 33 -15.91 18.48 43.53
N ASP A 34 -15.28 17.95 44.37
CA ASP A 34 -15.18 17.15 45.58
C ASP A 34 -15.97 15.81 45.54
N ALA A 35 -15.22 14.76 45.83
CA ALA A 35 -15.39 13.48 46.53
C ALA A 35 -16.68 12.64 46.40
N GLY A 36 -16.41 11.33 46.20
CA GLY A 36 -17.37 10.25 46.47
C GLY A 36 -16.72 8.87 46.38
N ILE A 37 -16.19 8.41 47.52
CA ILE A 37 -15.71 7.03 47.74
C ILE A 37 -16.90 6.11 47.96
N GLY A 38 -16.93 4.94 47.27
CA GLY A 38 -17.89 3.88 47.56
C GLY A 38 -17.31 2.52 47.24
N THR A 39 -16.84 1.80 48.26
CA THR A 39 -16.44 0.37 48.26
C THR A 39 -17.68 -0.50 48.33
N ASP A 40 -17.69 -1.65 47.67
CA ASP A 40 -17.92 -3.02 48.15
C ASP A 40 -18.58 -3.92 47.08
N GLY A 41 -17.96 -5.04 46.77
CA GLY A 41 -18.39 -6.33 47.20
C GLY A 41 -19.28 -7.09 46.18
N GLY A 42 -18.77 -8.21 45.65
CA GLY A 42 -19.66 -9.22 45.10
C GLY A 42 -19.02 -10.14 44.04
N VAL A 43 -18.30 -11.17 44.49
CA VAL A 43 -17.93 -12.34 43.69
C VAL A 43 -19.16 -13.18 43.45
N SER A 44 -19.50 -13.43 42.17
CA SER A 44 -20.39 -14.54 41.79
C SER A 44 -19.90 -15.12 40.49
N GLY A 45 -19.41 -16.37 40.57
CA GLY A 45 -19.05 -17.21 39.43
C GLY A 45 -20.28 -17.59 38.64
N GLY A 46 -20.22 -17.34 37.37
CA GLY A 46 -21.16 -17.82 36.38
C GLY A 46 -20.39 -18.50 35.25
N THR A 47 -20.32 -19.84 35.28
CA THR A 47 -19.89 -20.66 34.15
C THR A 47 -20.94 -20.54 33.03
N GLY A 48 -20.80 -19.53 32.20
CA GLY A 48 -21.58 -19.39 30.98
C GLY A 48 -20.80 -20.07 29.84
N THR A 49 -21.22 -21.28 29.46
CA THR A 49 -20.90 -21.88 28.17
C THR A 49 -21.54 -21.02 27.10
N GLY A 50 -20.84 -19.99 26.68
CA GLY A 50 -21.18 -19.22 25.49
C GLY A 50 -20.87 -20.06 24.26
N THR A 51 -21.93 -20.59 23.64
CA THR A 51 -21.88 -21.07 22.25
C THR A 51 -21.37 -19.92 21.39
N GLY A 52 -20.10 -20.01 20.98
CA GLY A 52 -19.51 -19.09 20.02
C GLY A 52 -20.29 -19.17 18.72
N THR A 53 -20.96 -18.07 18.39
CA THR A 53 -21.37 -17.82 17.01
C THR A 53 -20.09 -17.87 16.15
N ASP A 54 -20.06 -18.75 15.18
CA ASP A 54 -19.07 -18.79 14.09
C ASP A 54 -19.04 -17.41 13.42
N GLY A 55 -18.21 -16.51 13.94
CA GLY A 55 -17.79 -15.33 13.24
C GLY A 55 -16.81 -15.79 12.16
N ALA A 56 -17.31 -16.02 10.95
CA ALA A 56 -16.45 -16.24 9.80
C ALA A 56 -15.35 -15.17 9.81
N THR A 57 -14.12 -15.58 10.04
CA THR A 57 -12.97 -14.68 10.03
C THR A 57 -12.88 -14.12 8.62
N ARG A 58 -13.21 -12.83 8.47
CA ARG A 58 -13.08 -12.14 7.18
C ARG A 58 -11.61 -12.12 6.78
N GLY A 59 -11.33 -12.31 5.50
CA GLY A 59 -9.99 -12.34 4.96
C GLY A 59 -9.21 -11.05 5.24
N ARG A 60 -7.90 -11.17 5.40
CA ARG A 60 -6.97 -10.04 5.52
C ARG A 60 -6.97 -9.21 4.24
N VAL A 61 -6.99 -7.88 4.34
CA VAL A 61 -6.91 -6.97 3.19
C VAL A 61 -5.57 -6.25 3.20
N LEU A 62 -4.85 -6.31 2.08
CA LEU A 62 -3.55 -5.68 1.91
C LEU A 62 -3.55 -4.85 0.62
N PHE A 63 -3.42 -3.53 0.77
CA PHE A 63 -3.24 -2.61 -0.34
C PHE A 63 -1.77 -2.58 -0.75
N VAL A 64 -1.48 -2.83 -2.01
CA VAL A 64 -0.12 -2.77 -2.57
C VAL A 64 0.03 -1.44 -3.32
N THR A 65 0.86 -0.55 -2.79
CA THR A 65 1.22 0.71 -3.42
C THR A 65 2.70 0.74 -3.77
N GLY A 66 3.11 1.71 -4.57
CA GLY A 66 4.52 1.92 -4.89
C GLY A 66 4.98 3.33 -4.54
N THR A 67 6.29 3.53 -4.44
CA THR A 67 6.90 4.87 -4.42
C THR A 67 6.76 5.59 -5.76
N GLY A 68 6.33 4.86 -6.82
CA GLY A 68 6.11 5.38 -8.16
C GLY A 68 5.57 4.31 -9.12
N THR A 69 5.68 4.60 -10.41
CA THR A 69 5.42 3.65 -11.48
C THR A 69 6.66 2.80 -11.76
N GLU A 70 6.49 1.56 -12.25
CA GLU A 70 7.59 0.63 -12.61
C GLU A 70 8.52 0.22 -11.46
N VAL A 71 8.08 0.37 -10.21
CA VAL A 71 8.85 -0.03 -9.02
C VAL A 71 8.69 -1.52 -8.67
N GLY A 72 7.99 -2.31 -9.50
CA GLY A 72 7.81 -3.76 -9.32
C GLY A 72 6.54 -4.16 -8.55
N LYS A 73 5.50 -3.30 -8.48
CA LYS A 73 4.23 -3.62 -7.79
C LYS A 73 3.62 -4.94 -8.23
N THR A 74 3.39 -5.12 -9.52
CA THR A 74 2.70 -6.30 -10.08
C THR A 74 3.48 -7.58 -9.80
N VAL A 75 4.81 -7.55 -9.93
CA VAL A 75 5.66 -8.70 -9.58
C VAL A 75 5.63 -8.97 -8.07
N THR A 76 5.61 -7.92 -7.24
CA THR A 76 5.46 -8.06 -5.77
C THR A 76 4.08 -8.61 -5.41
N THR A 77 3.00 -8.10 -6.01
CA THR A 77 1.64 -8.63 -5.83
C THR A 77 1.59 -10.11 -6.19
N ALA A 78 2.18 -10.49 -7.34
CA ALA A 78 2.27 -11.89 -7.76
C ALA A 78 3.09 -12.74 -6.78
N ALA A 79 4.20 -12.21 -6.24
CA ALA A 79 5.04 -12.93 -5.28
C ALA A 79 4.30 -13.17 -3.96
N VAL A 80 3.60 -12.17 -3.42
CA VAL A 80 2.77 -12.33 -2.22
C VAL A 80 1.65 -13.34 -2.49
N THR A 81 1.01 -13.26 -3.66
CA THR A 81 -0.03 -14.22 -4.09
C THR A 81 0.52 -15.64 -4.14
N ALA A 82 1.66 -15.87 -4.80
CA ALA A 82 2.28 -17.19 -4.93
C ALA A 82 2.67 -17.78 -3.57
N SER A 83 3.25 -16.97 -2.69
CA SER A 83 3.62 -17.39 -1.33
C SER A 83 2.41 -17.74 -0.48
N ALA A 84 1.33 -16.95 -0.56
CA ALA A 84 0.07 -17.22 0.16
C ALA A 84 -0.64 -18.47 -0.36
N LEU A 85 -0.72 -18.67 -1.68
CA LEU A 85 -1.26 -19.88 -2.29
C LEU A 85 -0.46 -21.12 -1.90
N ARG A 86 0.87 -21.01 -1.89
CA ARG A 86 1.78 -22.09 -1.43
C ARG A 86 1.57 -22.43 0.04
N ALA A 87 1.17 -21.45 0.86
CA ALA A 87 0.79 -21.64 2.27
C ALA A 87 -0.64 -22.20 2.42
N GLY A 88 -1.36 -22.47 1.33
CA GLY A 88 -2.71 -23.06 1.33
C GLY A 88 -3.85 -22.04 1.48
N LEU A 89 -3.58 -20.74 1.35
CA LEU A 89 -4.60 -19.70 1.45
C LEU A 89 -5.37 -19.55 0.13
N ARG A 90 -6.64 -19.15 0.23
CA ARG A 90 -7.42 -18.65 -0.90
C ARG A 90 -7.12 -17.15 -1.06
N VAL A 91 -6.70 -16.74 -2.24
CA VAL A 91 -6.25 -15.37 -2.50
C VAL A 91 -7.13 -14.72 -3.56
N ALA A 92 -7.55 -13.48 -3.30
CA ALA A 92 -8.10 -12.60 -4.32
C ALA A 92 -7.12 -11.46 -4.60
N VAL A 93 -6.97 -11.11 -5.87
CA VAL A 93 -6.23 -9.92 -6.31
C VAL A 93 -7.19 -9.02 -7.07
N LEU A 94 -7.30 -7.78 -6.61
CA LEU A 94 -8.12 -6.74 -7.20
C LEU A 94 -7.21 -5.65 -7.76
N LYS A 95 -7.36 -5.37 -9.06
CA LYS A 95 -6.83 -4.18 -9.73
C LYS A 95 -7.97 -3.19 -9.91
N PRO A 96 -8.12 -2.15 -9.08
CA PRO A 96 -9.22 -1.20 -9.22
C PRO A 96 -9.25 -0.55 -10.61
N GLY A 97 -8.14 0.00 -11.06
CA GLY A 97 -8.01 0.62 -12.37
C GLY A 97 -6.76 0.15 -13.10
N GLN A 98 -6.94 -0.52 -14.23
CA GLN A 98 -5.90 -0.84 -15.19
C GLN A 98 -5.77 0.32 -16.17
N THR A 99 -4.57 0.83 -16.38
CA THR A 99 -4.28 1.92 -17.34
C THR A 99 -3.20 1.49 -18.34
N GLY A 100 -3.22 2.09 -19.53
CA GLY A 100 -2.20 1.85 -20.54
C GLY A 100 -2.30 0.51 -21.27
N VAL A 101 -3.47 -0.13 -21.24
CA VAL A 101 -3.70 -1.45 -21.80
C VAL A 101 -5.02 -1.45 -22.56
N ALA A 102 -5.00 -1.86 -23.82
CA ALA A 102 -6.21 -2.00 -24.63
C ALA A 102 -7.14 -3.12 -24.08
N PRO A 103 -8.43 -3.14 -24.44
CA PRO A 103 -9.39 -4.10 -23.90
C PRO A 103 -8.96 -5.57 -24.03
N GLU A 104 -8.30 -5.93 -25.13
CA GLU A 104 -7.89 -7.32 -25.42
C GLU A 104 -6.43 -7.64 -25.04
N GLU A 105 -5.70 -6.64 -24.52
CA GLU A 105 -4.31 -6.84 -24.13
C GLU A 105 -4.22 -7.36 -22.67
N PRO A 106 -3.22 -8.20 -22.33
CA PRO A 106 -3.03 -8.64 -20.94
C PRO A 106 -2.65 -7.46 -20.04
N GLY A 107 -3.33 -7.35 -18.89
CA GLY A 107 -3.05 -6.36 -17.84
C GLY A 107 -2.28 -6.93 -16.66
N ASP A 108 -2.19 -6.13 -15.59
CA ASP A 108 -1.48 -6.52 -14.35
C ASP A 108 -2.10 -7.78 -13.71
N ALA A 109 -3.43 -7.93 -13.76
CA ALA A 109 -4.11 -9.12 -13.25
C ALA A 109 -3.72 -10.40 -14.03
N ASP A 110 -3.51 -10.27 -15.36
CA ASP A 110 -3.07 -11.38 -16.19
C ASP A 110 -1.62 -11.75 -15.90
N GLU A 111 -0.76 -10.76 -15.63
CA GLU A 111 0.61 -11.00 -15.21
C GLU A 111 0.66 -11.70 -13.84
N VAL A 112 -0.18 -11.31 -12.87
CA VAL A 112 -0.32 -12.04 -11.60
C VAL A 112 -0.77 -13.47 -11.87
N ARG A 113 -1.74 -13.71 -12.77
CA ARG A 113 -2.17 -15.06 -13.16
C ARG A 113 -1.03 -15.87 -13.73
N ARG A 114 -0.25 -15.29 -14.62
CA ARG A 114 0.88 -15.95 -15.27
C ARG A 114 1.94 -16.39 -14.26
N LEU A 115 2.26 -15.53 -13.29
CA LEU A 115 3.33 -15.75 -12.30
C LEU A 115 2.87 -16.63 -11.14
N ALA A 116 1.74 -16.31 -10.53
CA ALA A 116 1.28 -16.95 -9.29
C ALA A 116 0.30 -18.11 -9.54
N GLY A 117 -0.37 -18.15 -10.69
CA GLY A 117 -1.34 -19.19 -11.02
C GLY A 117 -0.83 -20.64 -10.88
N PRO A 118 0.43 -20.94 -11.25
CA PRO A 118 1.00 -22.28 -11.04
C PRO A 118 1.08 -22.72 -9.57
N ALA A 119 1.04 -21.80 -8.61
CA ALA A 119 1.02 -22.10 -7.16
C ALA A 119 -0.38 -22.42 -6.63
N ALA A 120 -1.45 -22.18 -7.41
CA ALA A 120 -2.82 -22.40 -6.97
C ALA A 120 -3.11 -23.92 -6.85
N PRO A 121 -3.50 -24.42 -5.67
CA PRO A 121 -3.79 -25.83 -5.47
C PRO A 121 -5.11 -26.27 -6.14
N ALA A 122 -6.02 -25.33 -6.42
CA ALA A 122 -7.29 -25.55 -7.08
C ALA A 122 -7.71 -24.27 -7.86
N PRO A 123 -8.59 -24.37 -8.86
CA PRO A 123 -9.01 -23.23 -9.69
C PRO A 123 -9.67 -22.08 -8.91
N ASP A 124 -10.31 -22.37 -7.81
CA ASP A 124 -11.01 -21.43 -6.93
C ASP A 124 -10.10 -20.83 -5.83
N ALA A 125 -8.86 -21.30 -5.73
CA ALA A 125 -7.89 -20.77 -4.77
C ALA A 125 -7.38 -19.36 -5.14
N LEU A 126 -7.47 -18.97 -6.42
CA LEU A 126 -7.06 -17.67 -6.92
C LEU A 126 -8.19 -16.99 -7.69
N THR A 127 -8.65 -15.85 -7.18
CA THR A 127 -9.60 -14.97 -7.87
C THR A 127 -8.88 -13.70 -8.32
N LEU A 128 -9.04 -13.32 -9.58
CA LEU A 128 -8.50 -12.06 -10.12
C LEU A 128 -9.66 -11.18 -10.58
N ARG A 129 -9.60 -9.91 -10.22
CA ARG A 129 -10.61 -8.90 -10.54
C ARG A 129 -9.96 -7.62 -11.06
N GLU A 130 -10.59 -7.04 -12.06
CA GLU A 130 -10.31 -5.71 -12.56
C GLU A 130 -11.65 -4.96 -12.63
N LEU A 131 -11.72 -3.73 -12.08
CA LEU A 131 -13.00 -2.99 -12.04
C LEU A 131 -13.13 -2.04 -13.20
N ALA A 132 -12.03 -1.41 -13.63
CA ALA A 132 -12.03 -0.53 -14.78
C ALA A 132 -10.74 -0.67 -15.58
N ARG A 133 -10.87 -0.52 -16.90
CA ARG A 133 -9.76 -0.57 -17.85
C ARG A 133 -9.75 0.66 -18.72
N TYR A 134 -8.63 1.35 -18.77
CA TYR A 134 -8.43 2.57 -19.51
C TYR A 134 -7.27 2.39 -20.50
N PRO A 135 -7.48 2.67 -21.78
CA PRO A 135 -6.46 2.37 -22.81
C PRO A 135 -5.23 3.28 -22.73
N GLU A 136 -5.36 4.49 -22.20
CA GLU A 136 -4.24 5.43 -22.14
C GLU A 136 -3.36 5.21 -20.89
N PRO A 137 -1.99 5.27 -21.01
CA PRO A 137 -1.04 5.08 -19.92
C PRO A 137 -0.91 6.35 -19.05
N LEU A 138 -1.98 6.71 -18.36
CA LEU A 138 -2.11 7.90 -17.55
C LEU A 138 -2.62 7.55 -16.15
N ALA A 139 -2.69 8.54 -15.25
CA ALA A 139 -3.39 8.38 -13.99
C ALA A 139 -4.86 7.98 -14.24
N PRO A 140 -5.47 7.09 -13.43
CA PRO A 140 -6.82 6.58 -13.67
C PRO A 140 -7.89 7.66 -13.92
N ASP A 141 -7.89 8.75 -13.12
CA ASP A 141 -8.83 9.87 -13.32
C ASP A 141 -8.66 10.55 -14.69
N THR A 142 -7.42 10.77 -15.08
CA THR A 142 -7.09 11.39 -16.37
C THR A 142 -7.44 10.47 -17.53
N ALA A 143 -7.09 9.18 -17.41
CA ALA A 143 -7.39 8.18 -18.44
C ALA A 143 -8.90 7.98 -18.61
N ALA A 144 -9.67 7.91 -17.51
CA ALA A 144 -11.13 7.82 -17.52
C ALA A 144 -11.76 9.03 -18.23
N ARG A 145 -11.39 10.24 -17.81
CA ARG A 145 -11.91 11.49 -18.40
C ARG A 145 -11.61 11.61 -19.90
N ARG A 146 -10.39 11.23 -20.32
CA ARG A 146 -9.99 11.31 -21.74
C ARG A 146 -10.67 10.25 -22.60
N SER A 147 -10.92 9.06 -22.06
CA SER A 147 -11.61 7.99 -22.78
C SER A 147 -13.14 8.05 -22.68
N GLY A 148 -13.70 9.00 -21.89
CA GLY A 148 -15.14 9.08 -21.64
C GLY A 148 -15.70 7.90 -20.83
N LEU A 149 -14.84 7.19 -20.10
CA LEU A 149 -15.23 6.07 -19.25
C LEU A 149 -15.46 6.53 -17.80
N PRO A 150 -16.29 5.79 -17.03
CA PRO A 150 -16.53 6.13 -15.63
C PRO A 150 -15.26 6.08 -14.78
N CYS A 151 -15.14 7.03 -13.86
CA CYS A 151 -14.15 6.98 -12.78
C CYS A 151 -14.56 5.95 -11.72
N LEU A 152 -13.60 5.54 -10.89
CA LEU A 152 -13.80 4.58 -9.78
C LEU A 152 -13.97 5.31 -8.46
N ALA A 153 -15.12 5.19 -7.85
CA ALA A 153 -15.36 5.68 -6.51
C ALA A 153 -14.73 4.72 -5.46
N PRO A 154 -14.12 5.24 -4.37
CA PRO A 154 -13.57 4.41 -3.30
C PRO A 154 -14.59 3.44 -2.69
N GLU A 155 -15.84 3.84 -2.60
CA GLU A 155 -16.95 3.07 -2.05
C GLU A 155 -17.27 1.82 -2.89
N ASP A 156 -17.13 1.91 -4.22
CA ASP A 156 -17.36 0.77 -5.11
C ASP A 156 -16.21 -0.25 -5.02
N VAL A 157 -14.98 0.24 -4.89
CA VAL A 157 -13.81 -0.60 -4.60
C VAL A 157 -13.99 -1.29 -3.25
N ALA A 158 -14.41 -0.55 -2.22
CA ALA A 158 -14.61 -1.10 -0.87
C ALA A 158 -15.69 -2.19 -0.82
N LYS A 159 -16.79 -2.04 -1.56
CA LYS A 159 -17.83 -3.08 -1.69
C LYS A 159 -17.29 -4.36 -2.32
N GLU A 160 -16.51 -4.24 -3.40
CA GLU A 160 -15.92 -5.42 -4.05
C GLU A 160 -14.89 -6.10 -3.13
N VAL A 161 -14.04 -5.32 -2.45
CA VAL A 161 -13.09 -5.85 -1.45
C VAL A 161 -13.82 -6.60 -0.34
N ALA A 162 -14.93 -6.06 0.17
CA ALA A 162 -15.74 -6.73 1.20
C ALA A 162 -16.30 -8.06 0.72
N ALA A 163 -16.85 -8.10 -0.49
CA ALA A 163 -17.39 -9.33 -1.09
C ALA A 163 -16.28 -10.38 -1.35
N LEU A 164 -15.07 -9.95 -1.69
CA LEU A 164 -13.93 -10.85 -1.85
C LEU A 164 -13.44 -11.38 -0.49
N ALA A 165 -13.37 -10.53 0.55
CA ALA A 165 -12.92 -10.90 1.88
C ALA A 165 -13.83 -11.91 2.61
N GLU A 166 -15.08 -12.05 2.18
CA GLU A 166 -15.99 -13.10 2.67
C GLU A 166 -15.61 -14.50 2.21
N ARG A 167 -14.88 -14.62 1.09
CA ARG A 167 -14.61 -15.89 0.41
C ARG A 167 -13.14 -16.24 0.30
N HIS A 168 -12.24 -15.29 0.63
CA HIS A 168 -10.80 -15.47 0.53
C HIS A 168 -10.13 -15.11 1.85
N ASP A 169 -9.02 -15.77 2.11
CA ASP A 169 -8.22 -15.59 3.33
C ASP A 169 -7.32 -14.36 3.24
N LEU A 170 -6.96 -13.96 1.98
CA LEU A 170 -6.18 -12.76 1.67
C LEU A 170 -6.77 -12.06 0.44
N VAL A 171 -7.00 -10.76 0.55
CA VAL A 171 -7.36 -9.88 -0.56
C VAL A 171 -6.24 -8.86 -0.78
N LEU A 172 -5.61 -8.90 -1.94
CA LEU A 172 -4.61 -7.92 -2.37
C LEU A 172 -5.27 -6.89 -3.28
N VAL A 173 -5.08 -5.60 -2.99
CA VAL A 173 -5.59 -4.50 -3.82
C VAL A 173 -4.40 -3.76 -4.41
N GLU A 174 -4.14 -3.94 -5.71
CA GLU A 174 -3.00 -3.32 -6.37
C GLU A 174 -3.34 -1.95 -6.96
N GLY A 175 -2.66 -0.91 -6.47
CA GLY A 175 -2.82 0.45 -6.97
C GLY A 175 -2.14 0.69 -8.33
N ALA A 176 -2.56 1.76 -9.01
CA ALA A 176 -1.89 2.32 -10.18
C ALA A 176 -0.94 3.44 -9.74
N GLY A 177 0.35 3.33 -10.05
CA GLY A 177 1.36 4.32 -9.65
C GLY A 177 1.61 4.35 -8.13
N GLY A 178 1.68 5.55 -7.56
CA GLY A 178 1.90 5.77 -6.12
C GLY A 178 0.60 5.94 -5.32
N LEU A 179 0.75 6.06 -3.99
CA LEU A 179 -0.37 6.11 -3.03
C LEU A 179 -1.41 7.20 -3.34
N LEU A 180 -0.97 8.38 -3.77
CA LEU A 180 -1.81 9.57 -3.96
C LEU A 180 -2.16 9.83 -5.42
N VAL A 181 -1.99 8.84 -6.31
CA VAL A 181 -2.51 8.90 -7.68
C VAL A 181 -4.04 8.92 -7.63
N ARG A 182 -4.63 9.83 -8.40
CA ARG A 182 -6.07 10.07 -8.40
C ARG A 182 -6.82 9.03 -9.21
N TYR A 183 -8.00 8.64 -8.71
CA TYR A 183 -8.89 7.69 -9.36
C TYR A 183 -10.19 8.33 -9.86
N ASP A 184 -10.51 9.54 -9.38
CA ASP A 184 -11.71 10.26 -9.76
C ASP A 184 -11.52 11.80 -9.79
N GLU A 185 -12.55 12.51 -10.24
CA GLU A 185 -12.57 13.97 -10.39
C GLU A 185 -12.52 14.71 -9.04
N GLN A 186 -12.94 14.06 -7.94
CA GLN A 186 -12.83 14.59 -6.59
C GLN A 186 -11.41 14.48 -6.04
N GLY A 187 -10.50 13.86 -6.79
CA GLY A 187 -9.11 13.69 -6.42
C GLY A 187 -8.88 12.58 -5.39
N ARG A 188 -9.84 11.67 -5.24
CA ARG A 188 -9.72 10.52 -4.33
C ARG A 188 -8.73 9.51 -4.88
N THR A 189 -7.99 8.88 -3.98
CA THR A 189 -6.77 8.13 -4.25
C THR A 189 -6.89 6.69 -3.75
N LEU A 190 -5.83 5.89 -3.94
CA LEU A 190 -5.75 4.54 -3.34
C LEU A 190 -5.86 4.59 -1.81
N ALA A 191 -5.35 5.65 -1.17
CA ALA A 191 -5.48 5.84 0.27
C ALA A 191 -6.95 6.02 0.70
N ASP A 192 -7.76 6.68 -0.12
CA ASP A 192 -9.20 6.85 0.15
C ASP A 192 -9.95 5.53 -0.05
N GLN A 193 -9.55 4.69 -1.00
CA GLN A 193 -10.07 3.33 -1.16
C GLN A 193 -9.76 2.47 0.08
N ALA A 194 -8.52 2.53 0.60
CA ALA A 194 -8.13 1.81 1.82
C ALA A 194 -8.92 2.30 3.05
N ARG A 195 -9.17 3.61 3.16
CA ARG A 195 -10.01 4.17 4.22
C ARG A 195 -11.46 3.69 4.11
N ALA A 196 -12.05 3.72 2.92
CA ALA A 196 -13.41 3.23 2.70
C ALA A 196 -13.56 1.75 3.08
N VAL A 197 -12.56 0.90 2.82
CA VAL A 197 -12.53 -0.49 3.30
C VAL A 197 -12.51 -0.56 4.83
N ARG A 198 -11.71 0.27 5.49
CA ARG A 198 -11.66 0.31 6.96
C ARG A 198 -12.95 0.82 7.58
N GLU A 199 -13.64 1.75 6.94
CA GLU A 199 -14.97 2.25 7.35
C GLU A 199 -16.06 1.15 7.31
N LEU A 200 -15.87 0.10 6.47
CA LEU A 200 -16.69 -1.11 6.49
C LEU A 200 -16.31 -2.11 7.62
N GLY A 201 -15.36 -1.74 8.49
CA GLY A 201 -14.90 -2.59 9.59
C GLY A 201 -13.92 -3.70 9.17
N LEU A 202 -13.34 -3.62 7.96
CA LEU A 202 -12.31 -4.56 7.51
C LEU A 202 -10.91 -4.03 7.86
N PRO A 203 -10.03 -4.85 8.48
CA PRO A 203 -8.66 -4.44 8.75
C PRO A 203 -7.87 -4.38 7.44
N ALA A 204 -7.67 -3.17 6.90
CA ALA A 204 -6.84 -2.94 5.74
C ALA A 204 -5.49 -2.33 6.15
N GLU A 205 -4.41 -2.91 5.66
CA GLU A 205 -3.02 -2.45 5.80
C GLU A 205 -2.43 -2.11 4.44
N VAL A 206 -1.30 -1.42 4.42
CA VAL A 206 -0.62 -1.05 3.17
C VAL A 206 0.77 -1.67 3.10
N LEU A 207 1.09 -2.31 1.99
CA LEU A 207 2.43 -2.74 1.62
C LEU A 207 3.02 -1.73 0.64
N LEU A 208 4.19 -1.20 0.96
CA LEU A 208 4.89 -0.27 0.10
C LEU A 208 5.97 -0.98 -0.73
N VAL A 209 5.88 -0.85 -2.04
CA VAL A 209 6.93 -1.32 -2.96
C VAL A 209 7.84 -0.14 -3.32
N ALA A 210 9.11 -0.27 -3.01
CA ALA A 210 10.14 0.75 -3.21
C ALA A 210 11.23 0.27 -4.17
N THR A 211 11.96 1.21 -4.77
CA THR A 211 13.20 0.91 -5.49
C THR A 211 14.37 0.72 -4.51
N ALA A 212 15.46 0.07 -4.95
CA ALA A 212 16.65 -0.08 -4.12
C ALA A 212 17.49 1.21 -4.09
N GLY A 213 17.57 1.91 -5.22
CA GLY A 213 18.58 2.92 -5.52
C GLY A 213 18.33 4.31 -4.94
N LEU A 214 19.14 5.24 -5.43
CA LEU A 214 19.13 6.64 -5.01
C LEU A 214 17.75 7.29 -5.24
N GLY A 215 17.29 8.09 -4.26
CA GLY A 215 15.98 8.77 -4.25
C GLY A 215 14.88 7.99 -3.53
N THR A 216 15.06 6.67 -3.29
CA THR A 216 14.04 5.83 -2.66
C THR A 216 13.68 6.28 -1.25
N LEU A 217 14.63 6.77 -0.46
CA LEU A 217 14.38 7.19 0.93
C LEU A 217 13.42 8.35 1.00
N ASN A 218 13.58 9.37 0.13
CA ASN A 218 12.66 10.50 0.07
C ASN A 218 11.24 10.07 -0.30
N THR A 219 11.09 9.28 -1.37
CA THR A 219 9.76 8.84 -1.82
C THR A 219 9.09 7.88 -0.85
N THR A 220 9.86 7.06 -0.15
CA THR A 220 9.39 6.19 0.94
C THR A 220 8.91 7.03 2.14
N ALA A 221 9.69 8.02 2.58
CA ALA A 221 9.31 8.90 3.69
C ALA A 221 8.03 9.68 3.38
N LEU A 222 7.93 10.31 2.20
CA LEU A 222 6.71 11.01 1.76
C LEU A 222 5.48 10.08 1.74
N THR A 223 5.64 8.83 1.32
CA THR A 223 4.54 7.86 1.31
C THR A 223 4.15 7.46 2.74
N ALA A 224 5.14 7.21 3.61
CA ALA A 224 4.89 6.86 5.01
C ALA A 224 4.18 8.00 5.77
N GLU A 225 4.60 9.26 5.58
CA GLU A 225 3.91 10.43 6.13
C GLU A 225 2.48 10.55 5.63
N ALA A 226 2.27 10.34 4.32
CA ALA A 226 0.93 10.39 3.73
C ALA A 226 0.00 9.30 4.29
N LEU A 227 0.52 8.11 4.57
CA LEU A 227 -0.22 7.02 5.22
C LEU A 227 -0.54 7.38 6.68
N ALA A 228 0.45 7.83 7.44
CA ALA A 228 0.28 8.23 8.85
C ALA A 228 -0.76 9.34 9.02
N ALA A 229 -0.69 10.38 8.17
CA ALA A 229 -1.66 11.49 8.17
C ALA A 229 -3.11 11.04 7.89
N ARG A 230 -3.31 9.85 7.30
CA ARG A 230 -4.62 9.26 6.98
C ARG A 230 -5.02 8.12 7.91
N GLY A 231 -4.23 7.83 8.94
CA GLY A 231 -4.46 6.73 9.86
C GLY A 231 -4.41 5.34 9.22
N LEU A 232 -3.64 5.20 8.13
CA LEU A 232 -3.46 3.94 7.42
C LEU A 232 -2.18 3.24 7.90
N PRO A 233 -2.26 2.01 8.41
CA PRO A 233 -1.09 1.28 8.87
C PRO A 233 -0.23 0.83 7.68
N LEU A 234 1.06 1.15 7.75
CA LEU A 234 2.08 0.61 6.85
C LEU A 234 2.57 -0.72 7.42
N LEU A 235 2.27 -1.82 6.73
CA LEU A 235 2.72 -3.16 7.12
C LEU A 235 4.24 -3.29 7.03
N GLY A 236 4.82 -2.75 5.96
CA GLY A 236 6.25 -2.79 5.68
C GLY A 236 6.59 -2.41 4.26
N VAL A 237 7.86 -2.53 3.93
CA VAL A 237 8.44 -2.18 2.63
C VAL A 237 8.97 -3.44 1.95
N VAL A 238 8.76 -3.56 0.63
CA VAL A 238 9.42 -4.54 -0.23
C VAL A 238 10.24 -3.79 -1.27
N VAL A 239 11.49 -4.17 -1.46
CA VAL A 239 12.28 -3.75 -2.61
C VAL A 239 11.80 -4.55 -3.81
N GLY A 240 11.11 -3.89 -4.75
CA GLY A 240 10.43 -4.56 -5.86
C GLY A 240 11.37 -5.07 -6.97
N ALA A 241 12.62 -4.56 -7.00
CA ALA A 241 13.68 -5.04 -7.88
C ALA A 241 15.04 -4.78 -7.25
N TRP A 242 15.64 -5.81 -6.68
CA TRP A 242 17.01 -5.78 -6.18
C TRP A 242 17.97 -6.07 -7.34
N PRO A 243 18.93 -5.19 -7.63
CA PRO A 243 19.78 -5.33 -8.81
C PRO A 243 20.78 -6.48 -8.67
N ASP A 244 21.11 -7.13 -9.79
CA ASP A 244 22.12 -8.19 -9.84
C ASP A 244 23.52 -7.68 -9.40
N SER A 245 23.78 -6.38 -9.57
CA SER A 245 25.02 -5.70 -9.19
C SER A 245 24.70 -4.45 -8.36
N PRO A 246 24.40 -4.61 -7.05
CA PRO A 246 23.97 -3.48 -6.22
C PRO A 246 25.09 -2.46 -6.03
N GLY A 247 24.78 -1.19 -6.27
CA GLY A 247 25.66 -0.05 -6.01
C GLY A 247 25.70 0.32 -4.53
N LEU A 248 26.47 1.36 -4.20
CA LEU A 248 26.60 1.79 -2.81
C LEU A 248 25.25 2.24 -2.23
N ALA A 249 24.46 3.00 -2.97
CA ALA A 249 23.15 3.48 -2.54
C ALA A 249 22.19 2.31 -2.24
N ASP A 250 22.12 1.30 -3.14
CA ASP A 250 21.27 0.13 -2.95
C ASP A 250 21.58 -0.57 -1.64
N ARG A 251 22.87 -0.78 -1.35
CA ARG A 251 23.34 -1.47 -0.16
C ARG A 251 23.09 -0.68 1.12
N CYS A 252 23.34 0.64 1.12
CA CYS A 252 23.04 1.51 2.28
C CYS A 252 21.53 1.56 2.56
N ASN A 253 20.71 1.61 1.52
CA ASN A 253 19.27 1.74 1.63
C ASN A 253 18.60 0.54 2.32
N LEU A 254 19.23 -0.64 2.37
CA LEU A 254 18.68 -1.78 3.15
C LEU A 254 18.50 -1.44 4.63
N ALA A 255 19.44 -0.71 5.22
CA ALA A 255 19.36 -0.26 6.61
C ALA A 255 18.52 1.01 6.79
N ASP A 256 18.44 1.86 5.76
CA ASP A 256 17.80 3.17 5.84
C ASP A 256 16.31 3.16 5.44
N LEU A 257 15.87 2.23 4.60
CA LEU A 257 14.45 2.10 4.20
C LEU A 257 13.51 1.95 5.40
N PRO A 258 13.77 1.10 6.42
CA PRO A 258 12.91 1.03 7.59
C PRO A 258 12.81 2.37 8.34
N ARG A 259 13.90 3.14 8.42
CA ARG A 259 13.91 4.48 9.04
C ARG A 259 13.08 5.47 8.24
N ALA A 260 13.23 5.48 6.91
CA ALA A 260 12.42 6.30 6.01
C ALA A 260 10.93 5.92 6.04
N ALA A 261 10.63 4.65 6.28
CA ALA A 261 9.28 4.11 6.42
C ALA A 261 8.68 4.26 7.84
N ALA A 262 9.17 5.23 8.63
CA ALA A 262 8.70 5.49 9.99
C ALA A 262 8.80 4.25 10.92
N GLY A 263 9.80 3.41 10.74
CA GLY A 263 10.04 2.19 11.52
C GLY A 263 9.34 0.94 10.99
N ALA A 264 8.59 1.03 9.89
CA ALA A 264 8.00 -0.15 9.26
C ALA A 264 9.09 -1.08 8.71
N PRO A 265 8.98 -2.41 8.89
CA PRO A 265 10.05 -3.34 8.56
C PRO A 265 10.25 -3.51 7.05
N LEU A 266 11.46 -3.89 6.67
CA LEU A 266 11.71 -4.43 5.35
C LEU A 266 11.18 -5.88 5.32
N LEU A 267 10.29 -6.16 4.34
CA LEU A 267 9.56 -7.43 4.24
C LEU A 267 9.94 -8.25 3.01
N GLY A 268 10.94 -7.84 2.28
CA GLY A 268 11.44 -8.59 1.14
C GLY A 268 12.29 -7.77 0.19
N ALA A 269 13.03 -8.49 -0.65
CA ALA A 269 13.77 -7.94 -1.79
C ALA A 269 13.66 -8.92 -2.95
N LEU A 270 12.84 -8.58 -3.94
CA LEU A 270 12.70 -9.39 -5.14
C LEU A 270 13.91 -9.12 -6.05
N PRO A 271 14.57 -10.16 -6.58
CA PRO A 271 15.66 -9.93 -7.51
C PRO A 271 15.15 -9.26 -8.78
N GLU A 272 16.01 -8.48 -9.41
CA GLU A 272 15.80 -7.93 -10.74
C GLU A 272 15.36 -9.04 -11.70
N ARG A 273 14.37 -8.76 -12.55
CA ARG A 273 13.80 -9.77 -13.46
C ARG A 273 13.15 -10.99 -12.79
N ALA A 274 12.74 -10.90 -11.53
CA ALA A 274 12.04 -11.97 -10.81
C ALA A 274 10.91 -12.61 -11.63
N GLY A 275 10.15 -11.82 -12.39
CA GLY A 275 9.06 -12.31 -13.25
C GLY A 275 9.49 -13.23 -14.42
N ARG A 276 10.81 -13.46 -14.60
CA ARG A 276 11.38 -14.42 -15.59
C ARG A 276 11.90 -15.70 -14.94
N ALA A 277 11.75 -15.85 -13.62
CA ALA A 277 12.23 -17.04 -12.93
C ALA A 277 11.49 -18.30 -13.42
N ALA A 278 12.24 -19.39 -13.59
CA ALA A 278 11.68 -20.67 -14.01
C ALA A 278 10.74 -21.25 -12.92
N ASP A 279 11.08 -21.07 -11.64
CA ASP A 279 10.23 -21.37 -10.49
C ASP A 279 9.99 -20.07 -9.71
N PHE A 280 8.97 -19.33 -10.15
CA PHE A 280 8.59 -18.07 -9.52
C PHE A 280 8.08 -18.28 -8.09
N THR A 281 7.40 -19.40 -7.81
CA THR A 281 6.86 -19.68 -6.48
C THR A 281 7.97 -19.90 -5.45
N ALA A 282 8.98 -20.69 -5.80
CA ALA A 282 10.13 -20.89 -4.90
C ALA A 282 10.89 -19.59 -4.67
N LEU A 283 11.10 -18.78 -5.73
CA LEU A 283 11.71 -17.47 -5.62
C LEU A 283 10.89 -16.55 -4.70
N ALA A 284 9.58 -16.47 -4.89
CA ALA A 284 8.69 -15.62 -4.08
C ALA A 284 8.77 -15.97 -2.58
N VAL A 285 8.71 -17.25 -2.25
CA VAL A 285 8.86 -17.73 -0.86
C VAL A 285 10.23 -17.35 -0.29
N ALA A 286 11.30 -17.47 -1.05
CA ALA A 286 12.66 -17.14 -0.61
C ALA A 286 12.91 -15.63 -0.49
N ALA A 287 12.19 -14.79 -1.24
CA ALA A 287 12.40 -13.34 -1.33
C ALA A 287 11.46 -12.51 -0.43
N LEU A 288 10.44 -13.12 0.19
CA LEU A 288 9.47 -12.46 1.06
C LEU A 288 9.53 -12.97 2.49
N ALA A 289 9.35 -12.06 3.46
CA ALA A 289 9.34 -12.34 4.88
C ALA A 289 8.12 -13.19 5.31
N PRO A 290 8.16 -13.84 6.50
CA PRO A 290 7.04 -14.62 7.03
C PRO A 290 5.71 -13.87 7.13
N ALA A 291 5.73 -12.55 7.36
CA ALA A 291 4.53 -11.70 7.35
C ALA A 291 3.80 -11.68 6.00
N LEU A 292 4.50 -12.05 4.91
CA LEU A 292 4.01 -12.22 3.56
C LEU A 292 4.07 -13.69 3.09
N HIS A 293 4.04 -14.64 4.04
CA HIS A 293 4.03 -16.10 3.82
C HIS A 293 5.31 -16.66 3.18
N GLY A 294 6.42 -15.94 3.25
CA GLY A 294 7.73 -16.37 2.77
C GLY A 294 8.66 -16.82 3.90
N SER A 295 9.95 -16.92 3.59
CA SER A 295 11.00 -17.35 4.52
C SER A 295 12.21 -16.40 4.56
N TRP A 296 12.12 -15.25 3.88
CA TRP A 296 13.19 -14.26 3.80
C TRP A 296 13.47 -13.61 5.17
N ASP A 297 14.75 -13.42 5.46
CA ASP A 297 15.22 -12.77 6.68
C ASP A 297 15.93 -11.45 6.35
N ALA A 298 15.39 -10.34 6.85
CA ALA A 298 15.92 -9.00 6.59
C ALA A 298 17.31 -8.80 7.17
N ALA A 299 17.58 -9.34 8.35
CA ALA A 299 18.87 -9.16 9.03
C ALA A 299 19.98 -9.95 8.31
N ALA A 300 19.70 -11.21 7.94
CA ALA A 300 20.61 -12.03 7.16
C ALA A 300 20.91 -11.41 5.80
N PHE A 301 19.87 -10.94 5.08
CA PHE A 301 20.04 -10.30 3.78
C PHE A 301 20.84 -8.99 3.88
N THR A 302 20.56 -8.17 4.89
CA THR A 302 21.29 -6.92 5.10
C THR A 302 22.75 -7.19 5.51
N ALA A 303 23.03 -8.24 6.28
CA ALA A 303 24.40 -8.63 6.63
C ALA A 303 25.21 -9.11 5.40
N GLU A 304 24.54 -9.77 4.44
CA GLU A 304 25.18 -10.28 3.23
C GLU A 304 25.38 -9.18 2.17
N HIS A 305 24.40 -8.32 1.98
CA HIS A 305 24.34 -7.39 0.85
C HIS A 305 24.50 -5.92 1.24
N GLY A 306 24.37 -5.56 2.52
CA GLY A 306 24.47 -4.19 3.00
C GLY A 306 25.88 -3.60 2.88
N ALA A 307 25.95 -2.27 2.95
CA ALA A 307 27.23 -1.60 3.16
C ALA A 307 27.57 -1.70 4.65
N GLY A 308 28.68 -2.37 4.95
CA GLY A 308 29.24 -2.47 6.31
C GLY A 308 29.70 -1.14 6.88
#